data_f42316c91c4c6badcb5b6adbb8fefd7d
#
_entry.id   f42316c91c4c6badcb5b6adbb8fefd7d
#
_cell.length_a   1.000
_cell.length_b   1.000
_cell.length_c   1.000
_cell.angle_alpha   90.00
_cell.angle_beta   90.00
_cell.angle_gamma   90.00
#
_symmetry.space_group_name_H-M   'P 1'
#
loop_
_entity.id
_entity.type
_entity.pdbx_description
1 polymer ?
#
loop_
_entity_poly.entity_id
_entity_poly.type
_entity_poly.pdbx_seq_one_letter_code
_entity_poly.pdbx_strand_id
1 'polypeptide(L)'
;MKSLIISGLLLLTMTGARAQEPRYTTENQTVVNLTGGKAQGEIQKGIYIYKGIPYAHATRFMPPESPESWDGIRTFTEYGHVCPQVPMPVENDFISNQRIAVEGEDCQNLNVWTPGINDGKKRPVMVWLHGGGFQTG
;
A
#
# COMPACT_ATOMS: atom_id res chain seq x y z
N MET A 1 52.40 -29.78 47.51
CA MET A 1 51.01 -29.96 47.12
C MET A 1 50.50 -28.61 46.61
N LYS A 2 50.42 -28.46 45.33
CA LYS A 2 49.95 -27.20 44.65
C LYS A 2 48.55 -27.43 44.13
N SER A 3 47.56 -26.71 44.69
CA SER A 3 46.17 -26.73 44.26
C SER A 3 45.98 -25.80 43.09
N LEU A 4 45.49 -26.33 41.95
CA LEU A 4 45.17 -25.59 40.76
C LEU A 4 43.69 -25.24 40.81
N ILE A 5 43.37 -23.95 40.92
CA ILE A 5 41.98 -23.44 40.81
C ILE A 5 41.73 -23.12 39.37
N ILE A 6 40.88 -23.90 38.70
CA ILE A 6 40.41 -23.62 37.34
C ILE A 6 39.14 -22.75 37.44
N SER A 7 39.26 -21.45 37.15
CA SER A 7 38.11 -20.56 36.99
C SER A 7 37.47 -20.79 35.64
N GLY A 8 36.31 -21.43 35.62
CA GLY A 8 35.50 -21.58 34.44
C GLY A 8 34.76 -20.28 34.15
N LEU A 9 35.12 -19.61 33.04
CA LEU A 9 34.43 -18.46 32.50
C LEU A 9 33.18 -18.93 31.71
N LEU A 10 32.01 -18.76 32.31
CA LEU A 10 30.73 -19.08 31.65
C LEU A 10 30.37 -17.95 30.65
N LEU A 11 30.60 -18.21 29.37
CA LEU A 11 30.17 -17.29 28.29
C LEU A 11 28.65 -17.45 28.06
N LEU A 12 27.87 -16.49 28.56
CA LEU A 12 26.45 -16.41 28.29
C LEU A 12 26.27 -15.83 26.86
N THR A 13 26.05 -16.70 25.88
CA THR A 13 25.63 -16.24 24.53
C THR A 13 24.18 -15.82 24.57
N MET A 14 23.91 -14.53 24.62
CA MET A 14 22.59 -14.00 24.37
C MET A 14 22.23 -14.19 22.89
N THR A 15 21.52 -15.25 22.58
CA THR A 15 20.84 -15.38 21.28
C THR A 15 19.66 -14.38 21.26
N GLY A 16 19.90 -13.20 20.72
CA GLY A 16 18.86 -12.22 20.47
C GLY A 16 17.81 -12.83 19.53
N ALA A 17 16.63 -13.12 20.07
CA ALA A 17 15.47 -13.45 19.25
C ALA A 17 15.17 -12.23 18.36
N ARG A 18 15.62 -12.28 17.12
CA ARG A 18 15.26 -11.32 16.09
C ARG A 18 13.77 -11.51 15.84
N ALA A 19 12.94 -10.52 16.20
CA ALA A 19 11.54 -10.51 15.85
C ALA A 19 11.45 -10.68 14.33
N GLN A 20 10.89 -11.82 13.93
CA GLN A 20 10.72 -12.13 12.51
C GLN A 20 9.62 -11.21 12.02
N GLU A 21 9.96 -10.27 11.14
CA GLU A 21 8.97 -9.49 10.40
C GLU A 21 7.94 -10.44 9.81
N PRO A 22 6.63 -10.14 9.88
CA PRO A 22 5.60 -11.03 9.36
C PRO A 22 5.86 -11.27 7.88
N ARG A 23 6.23 -12.50 7.54
CA ARG A 23 6.39 -12.92 6.15
C ARG A 23 5.05 -12.74 5.44
N TYR A 24 5.06 -11.97 4.37
CA TYR A 24 3.93 -11.84 3.47
C TYR A 24 3.50 -13.22 3.00
N THR A 25 2.25 -13.55 3.26
CA THR A 25 1.68 -14.86 3.00
C THR A 25 1.33 -15.01 1.53
N THR A 26 1.65 -16.15 1.00
CA THR A 26 1.32 -16.83 -0.27
C THR A 26 0.48 -16.01 -1.28
N GLU A 27 1.00 -15.95 -2.47
CA GLU A 27 0.62 -15.20 -3.67
C GLU A 27 -0.88 -15.13 -4.00
N ASN A 28 -1.70 -16.08 -3.55
CA ASN A 28 -3.13 -16.14 -3.87
C ASN A 28 -4.08 -15.64 -2.76
N GLN A 29 -3.58 -15.33 -1.56
CA GLN A 29 -4.46 -14.94 -0.44
C GLN A 29 -4.99 -13.52 -0.54
N THR A 30 -4.42 -12.69 -1.41
CA THR A 30 -4.78 -11.28 -1.58
C THR A 30 -5.44 -11.00 -2.93
N VAL A 31 -5.77 -12.06 -3.69
CA VAL A 31 -6.34 -11.88 -5.03
C VAL A 31 -7.85 -11.69 -4.97
N VAL A 32 -8.34 -10.66 -5.64
CA VAL A 32 -9.76 -10.36 -5.84
C VAL A 32 -10.07 -10.21 -7.32
N ASN A 33 -11.33 -10.50 -7.69
CA ASN A 33 -11.81 -10.25 -9.04
C ASN A 33 -12.44 -8.85 -9.10
N LEU A 34 -11.95 -8.04 -10.03
CA LEU A 34 -12.52 -6.76 -10.40
C LEU A 34 -13.13 -6.86 -11.80
N THR A 35 -13.92 -5.86 -12.19
CA THR A 35 -14.51 -5.80 -13.54
C THR A 35 -13.44 -5.82 -14.64
N GLY A 36 -12.29 -5.17 -14.41
CA GLY A 36 -11.19 -5.12 -15.38
C GLY A 36 -10.25 -6.32 -15.37
N GLY A 37 -10.26 -7.18 -14.34
CA GLY A 37 -9.34 -8.31 -14.23
C GLY A 37 -9.07 -8.70 -12.78
N LYS A 38 -8.07 -9.55 -12.54
CA LYS A 38 -7.69 -9.96 -11.19
C LYS A 38 -6.67 -9.00 -10.58
N ALA A 39 -6.95 -8.56 -9.36
CA ALA A 39 -6.08 -7.66 -8.60
C ALA A 39 -5.45 -8.40 -7.42
N GLN A 40 -4.15 -8.21 -7.23
CA GLN A 40 -3.41 -8.70 -6.06
C GLN A 40 -2.96 -7.50 -5.23
N GLY A 41 -3.30 -7.52 -3.95
CA GLY A 41 -2.85 -6.53 -2.97
C GLY A 41 -1.83 -7.10 -1.99
N GLU A 42 -1.69 -6.44 -0.86
CA GLU A 42 -0.86 -6.87 0.28
C GLU A 42 -1.70 -7.00 1.56
N ILE A 43 -1.14 -7.65 2.58
CA ILE A 43 -1.72 -7.70 3.92
C ILE A 43 -0.75 -7.04 4.89
N GLN A 44 -1.24 -6.05 5.63
CA GLN A 44 -0.51 -5.43 6.72
C GLN A 44 -1.36 -5.46 7.99
N LYS A 45 -0.86 -6.08 9.05
CA LYS A 45 -1.56 -6.19 10.35
C LYS A 45 -3.01 -6.69 10.24
N GLY A 46 -3.26 -7.65 9.34
CA GLY A 46 -4.59 -8.23 9.11
C GLY A 46 -5.52 -7.39 8.24
N ILE A 47 -5.05 -6.30 7.66
CA ILE A 47 -5.78 -5.47 6.71
C ILE A 47 -5.27 -5.74 5.29
N TYR A 48 -6.18 -6.05 4.39
CA TYR A 48 -5.93 -6.16 2.96
C TYR A 48 -5.87 -4.77 2.35
N ILE A 49 -4.83 -4.50 1.58
CA ILE A 49 -4.52 -3.18 1.03
C ILE A 49 -4.29 -3.31 -0.47
N TYR A 50 -4.99 -2.48 -1.23
CA TYR A 50 -4.84 -2.34 -2.67
C TYR A 50 -4.63 -0.88 -2.97
N LYS A 51 -3.59 -0.54 -3.74
CA LYS A 51 -3.22 0.84 -4.05
C LYS A 51 -3.13 1.05 -5.56
N GLY A 52 -3.58 2.20 -6.03
CA GLY A 52 -3.47 2.54 -7.44
C GLY A 52 -4.41 1.76 -8.36
N ILE A 53 -5.59 1.30 -7.87
CA ILE A 53 -6.57 0.63 -8.72
C ILE A 53 -7.20 1.65 -9.66
N PRO A 54 -7.09 1.51 -10.99
CA PRO A 54 -7.73 2.41 -11.93
C PRO A 54 -9.26 2.25 -11.86
N TYR A 55 -9.99 3.35 -11.74
CA TYR A 55 -11.45 3.35 -11.82
C TYR A 55 -11.97 4.02 -13.09
N ALA A 56 -11.14 4.76 -13.78
CA ALA A 56 -11.43 5.37 -15.06
C ALA A 56 -10.12 5.61 -15.82
N HIS A 57 -10.25 5.93 -17.09
CA HIS A 57 -9.20 6.51 -17.92
C HIS A 57 -9.78 7.74 -18.62
N ALA A 58 -9.01 8.82 -18.72
CA ALA A 58 -9.42 10.00 -19.45
C ALA A 58 -8.23 10.69 -20.11
N THR A 59 -8.39 11.04 -21.37
CA THR A 59 -7.54 12.05 -21.99
C THR A 59 -7.93 13.43 -21.44
N ARG A 60 -6.96 14.32 -21.24
CA ARG A 60 -7.19 15.66 -20.69
C ARG A 60 -8.34 16.37 -21.43
N PHE A 61 -9.28 16.91 -20.65
CA PHE A 61 -10.51 17.58 -21.09
C PHE A 61 -11.55 16.70 -21.80
N MET A 62 -11.34 15.38 -21.83
CA MET A 62 -12.32 14.45 -22.37
C MET A 62 -13.13 13.77 -21.26
N PRO A 63 -14.34 13.30 -21.55
CA PRO A 63 -15.09 12.48 -20.60
C PRO A 63 -14.31 11.23 -20.19
N PRO A 64 -14.45 10.76 -18.93
CA PRO A 64 -13.82 9.52 -18.49
C PRO A 64 -14.46 8.30 -19.16
N GLU A 65 -13.62 7.32 -19.47
CA GLU A 65 -13.99 6.02 -20.00
C GLU A 65 -13.69 4.92 -18.96
N SER A 66 -14.25 3.73 -19.16
CA SER A 66 -13.90 2.58 -18.33
C SER A 66 -12.41 2.25 -18.47
N PRO A 67 -11.74 1.87 -17.37
CA PRO A 67 -10.35 1.48 -17.44
C PRO A 67 -10.17 0.25 -18.33
N GLU A 68 -9.02 0.13 -18.96
CA GLU A 68 -8.67 -1.04 -19.76
C GLU A 68 -8.69 -2.31 -18.91
N SER A 69 -9.21 -3.39 -19.50
CA SER A 69 -9.12 -4.72 -18.90
C SER A 69 -7.71 -5.30 -19.06
N TRP A 70 -7.35 -6.18 -18.15
CA TRP A 70 -6.06 -6.88 -18.20
C TRP A 70 -6.23 -8.39 -18.02
N ASP A 71 -5.34 -9.14 -18.62
CA ASP A 71 -5.25 -10.58 -18.44
C ASP A 71 -4.35 -10.94 -17.25
N GLY A 72 -4.65 -12.08 -16.63
CA GLY A 72 -3.87 -12.59 -15.50
C GLY A 72 -4.09 -11.79 -14.21
N ILE A 73 -3.08 -11.77 -13.36
CA ILE A 73 -3.11 -11.08 -12.06
C ILE A 73 -2.22 -9.85 -12.14
N ARG A 74 -2.79 -8.67 -11.89
CA ARG A 74 -2.06 -7.41 -11.78
C ARG A 74 -1.88 -7.04 -10.30
N THR A 75 -0.66 -6.63 -9.94
CA THR A 75 -0.29 -6.24 -8.56
C THR A 75 -0.62 -4.76 -8.31
N PHE A 76 -1.25 -4.51 -7.15
CA PHE A 76 -1.69 -3.19 -6.69
C PHE A 76 -1.17 -2.92 -5.28
N THR A 77 0.15 -2.84 -5.13
CA THR A 77 0.85 -2.57 -3.85
C THR A 77 1.46 -1.18 -3.78
N GLU A 78 1.55 -0.49 -4.91
CA GLU A 78 2.09 0.87 -5.01
C GLU A 78 0.98 1.87 -5.30
N TYR A 79 1.13 3.10 -4.78
CA TYR A 79 0.21 4.18 -5.10
C TYR A 79 0.29 4.53 -6.59
N GLY A 80 -0.85 4.83 -7.20
CA GLY A 80 -0.91 5.34 -8.56
C GLY A 80 -0.41 6.79 -8.65
N HIS A 81 -0.37 7.29 -9.89
CA HIS A 81 -0.03 8.69 -10.14
C HIS A 81 -1.03 9.63 -9.47
N VAL A 82 -0.53 10.77 -9.02
CA VAL A 82 -1.36 11.93 -8.69
C VAL A 82 -1.54 12.80 -9.92
N CYS A 83 -2.65 13.54 -9.97
CA CYS A 83 -2.88 14.47 -11.06
C CYS A 83 -1.80 15.56 -11.08
N PRO A 84 -1.37 16.04 -12.25
CA PRO A 84 -0.44 17.15 -12.34
C PRO A 84 -0.94 18.38 -11.58
N GLN A 85 -0.09 18.95 -10.75
CA GLN A 85 -0.43 20.03 -9.82
C GLN A 85 0.48 21.22 -10.02
N VAL A 86 -0.03 22.40 -9.71
CA VAL A 86 0.80 23.60 -9.65
C VAL A 86 1.57 23.57 -8.34
N PRO A 87 2.91 23.62 -8.35
CA PRO A 87 3.69 23.67 -7.11
C PRO A 87 3.23 24.86 -6.25
N MET A 88 2.78 24.58 -5.03
CA MET A 88 2.48 25.64 -4.07
C MET A 88 3.68 25.87 -3.17
N PRO A 89 4.21 27.09 -3.09
CA PRO A 89 5.26 27.44 -2.17
C PRO A 89 4.65 27.62 -0.76
N VAL A 90 4.21 26.55 -0.14
CA VAL A 90 3.68 26.61 1.23
C VAL A 90 4.59 25.79 2.12
N GLU A 91 5.51 26.49 2.77
CA GLU A 91 6.24 25.95 3.91
C GLU A 91 5.34 26.03 5.15
N ASN A 92 4.55 24.99 5.41
CA ASN A 92 3.93 24.80 6.70
C ASN A 92 4.08 23.35 7.16
N ASP A 93 4.12 23.15 8.47
CA ASP A 93 4.35 21.85 9.10
C ASP A 93 3.28 20.79 8.75
N PHE A 94 2.12 21.20 8.26
CA PHE A 94 1.07 20.30 7.79
C PHE A 94 1.33 19.69 6.41
N ILE A 95 2.13 20.34 5.58
CA ILE A 95 2.39 19.94 4.20
C ILE A 95 3.80 19.33 4.04
N SER A 96 4.69 19.56 5.01
CA SER A 96 6.10 19.11 4.96
C SER A 96 6.29 17.58 4.91
N ASN A 97 5.27 16.79 5.19
CA ASN A 97 5.27 15.33 5.11
C ASN A 97 4.67 14.77 3.81
N GLN A 98 4.55 15.56 2.77
CA GLN A 98 4.08 15.04 1.49
C GLN A 98 5.08 14.01 0.96
N ARG A 99 4.60 12.80 0.73
CA ARG A 99 5.36 11.80 -0.01
C ARG A 99 5.65 12.39 -1.39
N ILE A 100 6.82 12.13 -1.91
CA ILE A 100 7.13 12.42 -3.31
C ILE A 100 6.18 11.54 -4.13
N ALA A 101 5.08 12.12 -4.58
CA ALA A 101 4.13 11.45 -5.44
C ALA A 101 4.60 11.63 -6.89
N VAL A 102 4.42 10.59 -7.70
CA VAL A 102 4.71 10.67 -9.12
C VAL A 102 3.47 11.26 -9.82
N GLU A 103 3.64 12.40 -10.46
CA GLU A 103 2.57 13.02 -11.24
C GLU A 103 2.40 12.34 -12.60
N GLY A 104 1.16 12.28 -13.07
CA GLY A 104 0.85 11.72 -14.39
C GLY A 104 -0.58 11.99 -14.81
N GLU A 105 -0.83 11.95 -16.11
CA GLU A 105 -2.19 12.11 -16.69
C GLU A 105 -3.08 10.89 -16.32
N ASP A 106 -2.49 9.72 -16.09
CA ASP A 106 -3.16 8.49 -15.63
C ASP A 106 -3.32 8.52 -14.11
N CYS A 107 -4.13 9.45 -13.61
CA CYS A 107 -4.32 9.71 -12.18
C CYS A 107 -5.70 9.31 -11.64
N GLN A 108 -6.57 8.70 -12.46
CA GLN A 108 -7.88 8.23 -12.04
C GLN A 108 -7.77 6.87 -11.36
N ASN A 109 -7.25 6.86 -10.15
CA ASN A 109 -7.06 5.66 -9.36
C ASN A 109 -7.56 5.83 -7.93
N LEU A 110 -7.80 4.70 -7.26
CA LEU A 110 -8.23 4.66 -5.87
C LEU A 110 -7.43 3.63 -5.07
N ASN A 111 -7.53 3.75 -3.75
CA ASN A 111 -6.91 2.82 -2.82
C ASN A 111 -7.98 2.21 -1.93
N VAL A 112 -7.81 0.94 -1.54
CA VAL A 112 -8.77 0.20 -0.70
C VAL A 112 -8.05 -0.42 0.49
N TRP A 113 -8.63 -0.25 1.66
CA TRP A 113 -8.28 -0.95 2.89
C TRP A 113 -9.49 -1.71 3.41
N THR A 114 -9.36 -3.01 3.64
CA THR A 114 -10.47 -3.83 4.12
C THR A 114 -9.98 -4.93 5.09
N PRO A 115 -10.74 -5.23 6.16
CA PRO A 115 -10.39 -6.32 7.06
C PRO A 115 -10.71 -7.71 6.50
N GLY A 116 -11.26 -7.82 5.31
CA GLY A 116 -11.56 -9.12 4.70
C GLY A 116 -12.01 -9.01 3.26
N ILE A 117 -11.69 -10.06 2.50
CA ILE A 117 -12.03 -10.23 1.09
C ILE A 117 -12.65 -11.61 0.88
N ASN A 118 -13.43 -11.78 -0.18
CA ASN A 118 -14.00 -13.07 -0.62
C ASN A 118 -14.77 -13.86 0.49
N ASP A 119 -15.20 -13.20 1.55
CA ASP A 119 -15.87 -13.81 2.71
C ASP A 119 -17.39 -13.64 2.72
N GLY A 120 -17.95 -13.07 1.67
CA GLY A 120 -19.40 -12.84 1.49
C GLY A 120 -19.99 -11.80 2.44
N LYS A 121 -19.21 -11.17 3.30
CA LYS A 121 -19.73 -10.19 4.26
C LYS A 121 -19.98 -8.85 3.58
N LYS A 122 -21.17 -8.30 3.82
CA LYS A 122 -21.54 -6.95 3.39
C LYS A 122 -21.08 -5.96 4.44
N ARG A 123 -19.96 -5.24 4.16
CA ARG A 123 -19.41 -4.22 5.05
C ARG A 123 -19.88 -2.84 4.62
N PRO A 124 -20.08 -1.90 5.56
CA PRO A 124 -20.26 -0.51 5.20
C PRO A 124 -18.96 -0.01 4.54
N VAL A 125 -19.10 0.85 3.54
CA VAL A 125 -17.98 1.45 2.80
C VAL A 125 -17.92 2.91 3.14
N MET A 126 -16.74 3.38 3.56
CA MET A 126 -16.43 4.79 3.70
C MET A 126 -15.59 5.22 2.50
N VAL A 127 -16.07 6.22 1.77
CA VAL A 127 -15.34 6.81 0.64
C VAL A 127 -14.75 8.13 1.11
N TRP A 128 -13.43 8.26 1.00
CA TRP A 128 -12.71 9.50 1.27
C TRP A 128 -12.41 10.19 -0.06
N LEU A 129 -12.91 11.42 -0.19
CA LEU A 129 -12.58 12.33 -1.28
C LEU A 129 -11.61 13.37 -0.71
N HIS A 130 -10.41 13.44 -1.27
CA HIS A 130 -9.39 14.37 -0.79
C HIS A 130 -9.81 15.83 -0.99
N GLY A 131 -9.28 16.71 -0.15
CA GLY A 131 -9.43 18.16 -0.29
C GLY A 131 -8.41 18.74 -1.29
N GLY A 132 -8.18 20.05 -1.22
CA GLY A 132 -7.15 20.74 -2.00
C GLY A 132 -7.67 21.85 -2.90
N GLY A 133 -8.98 22.17 -2.85
CA GLY A 133 -9.56 23.31 -3.55
C GLY A 133 -9.44 23.24 -5.07
N PHE A 134 -9.43 22.03 -5.65
CA PHE A 134 -9.19 21.77 -7.08
C PHE A 134 -7.79 22.19 -7.59
N GLN A 135 -6.85 22.42 -6.69
CA GLN A 135 -5.48 22.81 -7.04
C GLN A 135 -4.46 21.78 -6.62
N THR A 136 -4.72 21.06 -5.54
CA THR A 136 -3.85 20.02 -4.96
C THR A 136 -4.67 18.83 -4.48
N GLY A 137 -4.02 17.67 -4.28
CA GLY A 137 -4.67 16.48 -3.75
C GLY A 137 -3.78 15.24 -3.73
#